data_5e6034a7981d3c6bd1c4bfbce4944889
#
_entry.id   5e6034a7981d3c6bd1c4bfbce4944889
#
_cell.length_a   1.000
_cell.length_b   1.000
_cell.length_c   1.000
_cell.angle_alpha   90.00
_cell.angle_beta   90.00
_cell.angle_gamma   90.00
#
_symmetry.space_group_name_H-M   'P 1'
#
loop_
_entity.id
_entity.type
_entity.pdbx_description
1 polymer ?
#
loop_
_entity_poly.entity_id
_entity_poly.type
_entity_poly.pdbx_seq_one_letter_code
_entity_poly.pdbx_strand_id
1 'polypeptide(L)'
;MDHQPEVEEGTEAKAGVMTKAELVDEVARVVQLTKKQAETIVNIVFDSIVDSLRSGQKIELRGFGSFRLRSRKSRTGRNPKTGEKVEVPSKKIPYFKPGKELKELINKTMGGEVVDVGPDEDEGEE
;
A
#
# COMPACT_ATOMS: atom_id res chain seq x y z
N MET A 1 24.70 9.24 -20.50
CA MET A 1 24.33 8.97 -20.27
C MET A 1 23.85 8.08 -20.35
N ASP A 2 23.80 7.64 -20.18
CA ASP A 2 23.39 6.71 -20.32
C ASP A 2 23.14 5.96 -19.26
N HIS A 3 22.94 6.25 -18.25
CA HIS A 3 22.59 5.56 -17.31
C HIS A 3 21.30 4.94 -17.33
N GLN A 4 20.45 5.12 -18.25
CA GLN A 4 19.26 4.53 -18.33
C GLN A 4 19.22 3.06 -18.31
N PRO A 5 20.02 2.35 -19.07
CA PRO A 5 20.03 0.90 -19.05
C PRO A 5 20.38 0.36 -17.72
N GLU A 6 21.29 1.01 -17.07
CA GLU A 6 21.66 0.55 -15.79
C GLU A 6 20.55 0.65 -14.79
N VAL A 7 19.82 1.71 -14.90
CA VAL A 7 18.72 1.90 -14.00
C VAL A 7 17.68 0.82 -14.19
N GLU A 8 17.42 0.50 -15.41
CA GLU A 8 16.44 -0.49 -15.67
C GLU A 8 16.87 -1.83 -15.21
N GLU A 9 18.11 -2.14 -15.37
CA GLU A 9 18.58 -3.40 -14.91
C GLU A 9 18.51 -3.48 -13.42
N GLY A 10 18.80 -2.39 -12.76
CA GLY A 10 18.71 -2.38 -11.33
C GLY A 10 17.30 -2.64 -10.86
N THR A 11 16.34 -2.09 -11.56
CA THR A 11 14.97 -2.30 -11.19
C THR A 11 14.57 -3.74 -11.35
N GLU A 12 14.98 -4.34 -12.41
CA GLU A 12 14.66 -5.72 -12.60
C GLU A 12 15.31 -6.59 -11.58
N ALA A 13 16.54 -6.29 -11.25
CA ALA A 13 17.24 -7.08 -10.28
C ALA A 13 16.61 -6.98 -8.93
N LYS A 14 15.95 -5.89 -8.64
CA LYS A 14 15.35 -5.71 -7.39
C LYS A 14 13.91 -6.08 -7.41
N ALA A 15 13.55 -7.04 -8.23
CA ALA A 15 12.19 -7.45 -8.31
C ALA A 15 11.69 -7.71 -6.91
N GLY A 16 10.59 -7.30 -6.58
CA GLY A 16 10.00 -7.52 -5.31
C GLY A 16 9.70 -6.27 -4.52
N VAL A 17 10.53 -5.26 -4.65
CA VAL A 17 10.30 -4.06 -3.85
C VAL A 17 10.53 -2.80 -4.64
N MET A 18 9.55 -1.94 -4.68
CA MET A 18 9.74 -0.62 -5.21
C MET A 18 9.72 0.34 -4.05
N THR A 19 10.79 1.06 -3.83
CA THR A 19 10.86 1.97 -2.70
C THR A 19 10.23 3.31 -3.05
N LYS A 20 10.01 4.13 -2.04
CA LYS A 20 9.49 5.46 -2.26
C LYS A 20 10.45 6.27 -3.12
N ALA A 21 11.74 6.09 -2.92
CA ALA A 21 12.72 6.81 -3.70
C ALA A 21 12.62 6.44 -5.18
N GLU A 22 12.37 5.18 -5.47
CA GLU A 22 12.22 4.76 -6.84
C GLU A 22 10.93 5.29 -7.43
N LEU A 23 9.89 5.38 -6.63
CA LEU A 23 8.65 5.95 -7.10
C LEU A 23 8.84 7.43 -7.44
N VAL A 24 9.59 8.15 -6.61
CA VAL A 24 9.87 9.55 -6.86
C VAL A 24 10.66 9.70 -8.17
N ASP A 25 11.62 8.81 -8.40
CA ASP A 25 12.40 8.88 -9.62
C ASP A 25 11.51 8.65 -10.84
N GLU A 26 10.60 7.73 -10.73
CA GLU A 26 9.72 7.42 -11.83
C GLU A 26 8.79 8.60 -12.14
N VAL A 27 8.25 9.24 -11.11
CA VAL A 27 7.40 10.40 -11.32
C VAL A 27 8.20 11.52 -11.95
N ALA A 28 9.41 11.75 -11.47
CA ALA A 28 10.24 12.82 -12.02
C ALA A 28 10.52 12.58 -13.49
N ARG A 29 10.77 11.33 -13.85
CA ARG A 29 11.08 10.98 -15.22
C ARG A 29 9.88 11.18 -16.14
N VAL A 30 8.74 10.66 -15.71
CA VAL A 30 7.56 10.66 -16.57
C VAL A 30 7.00 12.07 -16.74
N VAL A 31 6.98 12.85 -15.69
CA VAL A 31 6.40 14.17 -15.74
C VAL A 31 7.44 15.25 -16.02
N GLN A 32 8.69 14.85 -16.13
CA GLN A 32 9.78 15.77 -16.44
C GLN A 32 9.91 16.87 -15.39
N LEU A 33 9.94 16.45 -14.15
CA LEU A 33 10.14 17.34 -13.04
C LEU A 33 11.50 17.08 -12.41
N THR A 34 11.98 18.03 -11.64
CA THR A 34 13.19 17.76 -10.88
C THR A 34 12.86 16.73 -9.82
N LYS A 35 13.88 16.07 -9.33
CA LYS A 35 13.68 15.08 -8.31
C LYS A 35 13.05 15.68 -7.08
N LYS A 36 13.48 16.90 -6.73
CA LYS A 36 12.94 17.55 -5.57
C LYS A 36 11.46 17.87 -5.73
N GLN A 37 11.07 18.32 -6.92
CA GLN A 37 9.68 18.60 -7.18
C GLN A 37 8.84 17.32 -7.12
N ALA A 38 9.37 16.25 -7.70
CA ALA A 38 8.66 14.99 -7.69
C ALA A 38 8.51 14.47 -6.27
N GLU A 39 9.54 14.64 -5.47
CA GLU A 39 9.47 14.18 -4.10
C GLU A 39 8.39 14.93 -3.34
N THR A 40 8.29 16.22 -3.55
CA THR A 40 7.25 17.01 -2.90
C THR A 40 5.87 16.50 -3.29
N ILE A 41 5.67 16.22 -4.57
CA ILE A 41 4.38 15.75 -5.02
C ILE A 41 4.03 14.39 -4.44
N VAL A 42 4.98 13.48 -4.44
CA VAL A 42 4.75 12.16 -3.90
C VAL A 42 4.43 12.24 -2.41
N ASN A 43 5.15 13.09 -1.70
CA ASN A 43 4.89 13.26 -0.28
C ASN A 43 3.51 13.83 -0.02
N ILE A 44 3.06 14.77 -0.86
CA ILE A 44 1.74 15.34 -0.69
C ILE A 44 0.68 14.24 -0.84
N VAL A 45 0.86 13.37 -1.82
CA VAL A 45 -0.10 12.30 -2.03
C VAL A 45 -0.18 11.39 -0.81
N PHE A 46 0.96 10.94 -0.33
CA PHE A 46 0.95 10.03 0.81
C PHE A 46 0.49 10.72 2.09
N ASP A 47 0.89 11.96 2.30
CA ASP A 47 0.45 12.68 3.47
C ASP A 47 -1.06 12.89 3.45
N SER A 48 -1.62 13.10 2.28
CA SER A 48 -3.06 13.26 2.16
C SER A 48 -3.78 11.98 2.54
N ILE A 49 -3.22 10.85 2.14
CA ILE A 49 -3.81 9.56 2.50
C ILE A 49 -3.75 9.37 4.02
N VAL A 50 -2.61 9.67 4.60
CA VAL A 50 -2.45 9.52 6.03
C VAL A 50 -3.41 10.42 6.79
N ASP A 51 -3.51 11.68 6.37
CA ASP A 51 -4.37 12.63 7.04
C ASP A 51 -5.83 12.23 6.96
N SER A 52 -6.25 11.72 5.81
CA SER A 52 -7.63 11.28 5.69
C SER A 52 -7.91 10.11 6.61
N LEU A 53 -7.00 9.16 6.68
CA LEU A 53 -7.19 8.03 7.55
C LEU A 53 -7.19 8.44 9.01
N ARG A 54 -6.33 9.38 9.37
CA ARG A 54 -6.29 9.85 10.74
C ARG A 54 -7.60 10.48 11.16
N SER A 55 -8.29 11.10 10.24
CA SER A 55 -9.56 11.71 10.55
C SER A 55 -10.73 10.75 10.40
N GLY A 56 -10.44 9.50 10.14
CA GLY A 56 -11.49 8.49 10.08
C GLY A 56 -12.15 8.33 8.73
N GLN A 57 -11.59 8.95 7.71
CA GLN A 57 -12.18 8.88 6.39
C GLN A 57 -11.62 7.71 5.61
N LYS A 58 -12.44 7.19 4.72
CA LYS A 58 -12.04 6.15 3.82
C LYS A 58 -11.64 6.83 2.52
N ILE A 59 -10.60 6.36 1.86
CA ILE A 59 -10.17 6.93 0.61
C ILE A 59 -10.45 5.94 -0.49
N GLU A 60 -11.28 6.33 -1.44
CA GLU A 60 -11.62 5.47 -2.55
C GLU A 60 -10.99 5.99 -3.82
N LEU A 61 -10.16 5.17 -4.44
CA LEU A 61 -9.52 5.54 -5.69
C LEU A 61 -10.09 4.61 -6.75
N ARG A 62 -11.03 5.15 -7.51
CA ARG A 62 -11.75 4.35 -8.47
C ARG A 62 -10.78 3.69 -9.44
N GLY A 63 -10.95 2.41 -9.64
CA GLY A 63 -10.08 1.67 -10.54
C GLY A 63 -8.84 1.13 -9.86
N PHE A 64 -8.55 1.54 -8.66
CA PHE A 64 -7.37 1.11 -7.95
C PHE A 64 -7.72 0.35 -6.68
N GLY A 65 -8.45 0.98 -5.82
CA GLY A 65 -8.82 0.36 -4.56
C GLY A 65 -9.15 1.39 -3.53
N SER A 66 -9.19 0.97 -2.30
CA SER A 66 -9.51 1.90 -1.23
C SER A 66 -8.63 1.66 -0.02
N PHE A 67 -8.32 2.75 0.67
CA PHE A 67 -7.60 2.67 1.92
C PHE A 67 -8.61 2.88 3.02
N ARG A 68 -8.59 2.04 4.01
CA ARG A 68 -9.58 2.07 5.09
C ARG A 68 -8.95 1.75 6.40
N LEU A 69 -9.70 1.96 7.46
CA LEU A 69 -9.26 1.57 8.78
C LEU A 69 -10.09 0.37 9.22
N ARG A 70 -9.45 -0.53 9.89
CA ARG A 70 -10.11 -1.68 10.46
C ARG A 70 -9.92 -1.60 11.97
N SER A 71 -10.99 -1.79 12.70
CA SER A 71 -10.90 -1.74 14.14
C SER A 71 -10.60 -3.11 14.68
N ARG A 72 -9.67 -3.16 15.61
CA ARG A 72 -9.37 -4.40 16.30
C ARG A 72 -9.89 -4.23 17.72
N LYS A 73 -10.72 -5.13 18.17
CA LYS A 73 -11.29 -5.02 19.48
C LYS A 73 -10.23 -5.26 20.54
N SER A 74 -10.43 -4.72 21.71
CA SER A 74 -9.54 -5.01 22.80
C SER A 74 -9.68 -6.47 23.15
N ARG A 75 -8.65 -7.02 23.69
CA ARG A 75 -8.67 -8.42 24.07
C ARG A 75 -7.73 -8.63 25.23
N THR A 76 -7.80 -9.80 25.84
CA THR A 76 -6.94 -10.14 26.93
C THR A 76 -5.81 -11.01 26.39
N GLY A 77 -4.60 -10.59 26.64
CA GLY A 77 -3.45 -11.39 26.27
C GLY A 77 -2.78 -11.90 27.51
N ARG A 78 -1.63 -12.48 27.33
CA ARG A 78 -0.90 -13.01 28.45
C ARG A 78 0.56 -12.67 28.31
N ASN A 79 1.15 -12.19 29.37
CA ASN A 79 2.56 -11.86 29.37
C ASN A 79 3.37 -13.15 29.33
N PRO A 80 4.15 -13.37 28.30
CA PRO A 80 4.88 -14.64 28.20
C PRO A 80 5.89 -14.85 29.31
N LYS A 81 6.37 -13.81 29.94
CA LYS A 81 7.31 -13.96 30.99
C LYS A 81 6.71 -14.26 32.32
N THR A 82 5.60 -13.63 32.64
CA THR A 82 5.01 -13.79 33.96
C THR A 82 3.72 -14.59 33.92
N GLY A 83 3.14 -14.77 32.76
CA GLY A 83 1.87 -15.47 32.67
C GLY A 83 0.68 -14.63 33.08
N GLU A 84 0.92 -13.39 33.43
CA GLU A 84 -0.17 -12.54 33.86
C GLU A 84 -1.02 -12.09 32.71
N LYS A 85 -2.29 -11.89 32.97
CA LYS A 85 -3.20 -11.39 31.97
C LYS A 85 -2.93 -9.93 31.71
N VAL A 86 -2.92 -9.55 30.48
CA VAL A 86 -2.69 -8.18 30.09
C VAL A 86 -3.78 -7.75 29.16
N GLU A 87 -4.27 -6.55 29.34
CA GLU A 87 -5.32 -6.04 28.49
C GLU A 87 -4.68 -5.45 27.23
N VAL A 88 -5.09 -5.90 26.08
CA VAL A 88 -4.61 -5.34 24.83
C VAL A 88 -5.68 -4.39 24.32
N PRO A 89 -5.39 -3.09 24.25
CA PRO A 89 -6.44 -2.13 23.91
C PRO A 89 -6.84 -2.25 22.44
N SER A 90 -7.99 -1.73 22.12
CA SER A 90 -8.44 -1.72 20.74
C SER A 90 -7.57 -0.76 19.96
N LYS A 91 -7.45 -0.99 18.68
CA LYS A 91 -6.67 -0.12 17.81
C LYS A 91 -7.31 -0.07 16.46
N LYS A 92 -6.96 0.95 15.70
CA LYS A 92 -7.38 1.06 14.34
C LYS A 92 -6.18 0.78 13.46
N ILE A 93 -6.37 -0.07 12.50
CA ILE A 93 -5.29 -0.52 11.64
C ILE A 93 -5.61 -0.15 10.21
N PRO A 94 -4.72 0.53 9.51
CA PRO A 94 -4.98 0.85 8.12
C PRO A 94 -4.79 -0.38 7.25
N TYR A 95 -5.58 -0.50 6.22
CA TYR A 95 -5.39 -1.56 5.26
C TYR A 95 -5.90 -1.11 3.90
N PHE A 96 -5.43 -1.80 2.88
CA PHE A 96 -5.77 -1.47 1.52
C PHE A 96 -6.61 -2.60 0.94
N LYS A 97 -7.75 -2.24 0.36
CA LYS A 97 -8.59 -3.21 -0.29
C LYS A 97 -8.51 -2.96 -1.79
N PRO A 98 -7.92 -3.87 -2.55
CA PRO A 98 -7.76 -3.63 -3.98
C PRO A 98 -9.10 -3.69 -4.70
N GLY A 99 -9.21 -2.92 -5.75
CA GLY A 99 -10.41 -2.92 -6.55
C GLY A 99 -10.37 -4.02 -7.58
N LYS A 100 -11.50 -4.25 -8.21
CA LYS A 100 -11.62 -5.31 -9.17
C LYS A 100 -10.69 -5.08 -10.36
N GLU A 101 -10.63 -3.88 -10.84
CA GLU A 101 -9.81 -3.59 -12.01
C GLU A 101 -8.34 -3.81 -11.73
N LEU A 102 -7.89 -3.45 -10.54
CA LEU A 102 -6.52 -3.66 -10.19
C LEU A 102 -6.19 -5.14 -10.13
N LYS A 103 -7.07 -5.94 -9.55
CA LYS A 103 -6.86 -7.36 -9.45
C LYS A 103 -6.77 -7.97 -10.84
N GLU A 104 -7.64 -7.55 -11.73
CA GLU A 104 -7.66 -8.09 -13.06
C GLU A 104 -6.40 -7.72 -13.83
N LEU A 105 -5.94 -6.50 -13.65
CA LEU A 105 -4.75 -6.06 -14.32
C LEU A 105 -3.55 -6.87 -13.89
N ILE A 106 -3.42 -7.11 -12.63
CA ILE A 106 -2.30 -7.87 -12.13
C ILE A 106 -2.31 -9.29 -12.63
N ASN A 107 -3.45 -9.94 -12.58
CA ASN A 107 -3.55 -11.30 -13.02
C ASN A 107 -3.33 -11.46 -14.50
N LYS A 108 -3.84 -10.52 -15.28
CA LYS A 108 -3.64 -10.53 -16.67
C LYS A 108 -2.18 -10.41 -17.03
N THR A 109 -1.49 -9.49 -16.39
CA THR A 109 -0.10 -9.25 -16.66
C THR A 109 0.75 -10.44 -16.28
N MET A 110 0.37 -11.16 -15.26
CA MET A 110 1.17 -12.25 -14.79
C MET A 110 0.84 -13.57 -15.41
N GLY A 111 0.44 -13.59 -16.62
CA GLY A 111 0.29 -14.84 -17.29
C GLY A 111 -1.09 -15.16 -17.74
N GLY A 112 -1.94 -14.30 -17.50
CA GLY A 112 -3.25 -14.42 -18.02
C GLY A 112 -4.19 -15.31 -17.29
N GLU A 113 -3.71 -16.02 -16.31
CA GLU A 113 -4.63 -16.86 -15.60
C GLU A 113 -5.11 -16.16 -14.38
N VAL A 114 -6.38 -15.98 -14.27
CA VAL A 114 -6.94 -15.30 -13.14
C VAL A 114 -7.03 -16.26 -11.98
N VAL A 115 -6.32 -15.95 -10.93
CA VAL A 115 -6.33 -16.78 -9.77
C VAL A 115 -7.42 -16.29 -8.86
N ASP A 116 -8.38 -17.13 -8.61
CA ASP A 116 -9.46 -16.74 -7.75
C ASP A 116 -9.02 -16.89 -6.34
N VAL A 117 -8.77 -15.79 -5.69
CA VAL A 117 -8.32 -15.84 -4.33
C VAL A 117 -9.49 -15.96 -3.40
N GLY A 118 -10.63 -16.19 -3.94
CA GLY A 118 -11.78 -16.36 -3.11
C GLY A 118 -12.33 -15.07 -2.63
N PRO A 119 -13.30 -15.14 -1.81
CA PRO A 119 -13.92 -13.94 -1.30
C PRO A 119 -12.94 -13.16 -0.50
N ASP A 120 -13.07 -11.89 -0.59
CA ASP A 120 -12.23 -11.04 0.14
C ASP A 120 -12.59 -11.17 1.56
N GLU A 121 -11.70 -11.64 2.36
CA GLU A 121 -12.01 -11.85 3.73
C GLU A 121 -12.27 -10.57 4.44
N ASP A 122 -11.80 -9.50 3.90
CA ASP A 122 -12.00 -8.22 4.52
C ASP A 122 -13.42 -7.77 4.46
N GLU A 123 -14.20 -8.31 3.58
CA GLU A 123 -15.54 -7.83 3.44
C GLU A 123 -16.35 -8.08 4.66
N GLY A 124 -16.08 -9.11 5.36
CA GLY A 124 -16.82 -9.39 6.52
C GLY A 124 -16.49 -8.51 7.67
N GLU A 125 -15.44 -7.76 7.56
CA GLU A 125 -15.01 -6.93 8.62
C GLU A 125 -15.69 -5.62 8.64
N GLU A 126 -16.39 -5.29 7.64
CA GLU A 126 -17.05 -4.04 7.61
C GLU A 126 -18.17 -4.01 8.56
#